data_1e34018be703b450aca03ec00b6fdc09
#
_entry.id   1e34018be703b450aca03ec00b6fdc09
#
_cell.length_a   1.000
_cell.length_b   1.000
_cell.length_c   1.000
_cell.angle_alpha   90.00
_cell.angle_beta   90.00
_cell.angle_gamma   90.00
#
_symmetry.space_group_name_H-M   'P 1'
#
loop_
_entity.id
_entity.type
_entity.pdbx_description
1 polymer ?
#
loop_
_entity_poly.entity_id
_entity_poly.type
_entity_poly.pdbx_seq_one_letter_code
_entity_poly.pdbx_strand_id
1 'polypeptide(L)'
;MVLKLGGELLEQPEDLARVAKGIAALSERAALVVVHGGGREIDAALATAGIPKQQVDGLRVTDEKTLDVVVAVLAGAINTRLVAAVRGAGGRPVGLTGADASVATVKRAAPVTSVAGPKVDLGLVGNPIVNGTPRLLTDLIARGYVPIVACIGSTRDGQLLNVNADTLASHIAAEIGARRLVIAGGTAGVLDEQGQTIERLTARGAAALIRVGTANKGMVAKLEACRAALRKGVGDVLIANGRQVPFGTLAAAKAPLPGCTQVVR
;
A
#
# COMPACT_ATOMS: atom_id res chain seq x y z
N MET A 1 2.53 -5.36 -12.65
CA MET A 1 1.64 -4.45 -11.90
C MET A 1 1.93 -4.49 -10.40
N VAL A 2 1.50 -3.48 -9.64
CA VAL A 2 1.56 -3.52 -8.17
C VAL A 2 0.14 -3.48 -7.62
N LEU A 3 -0.16 -4.35 -6.65
CA LEU A 3 -1.41 -4.41 -5.91
C LEU A 3 -1.14 -4.03 -4.45
N LYS A 4 -1.65 -2.90 -3.99
CA LYS A 4 -1.64 -2.54 -2.58
C LYS A 4 -2.94 -3.00 -1.92
N LEU A 5 -2.80 -3.66 -0.79
CA LEU A 5 -3.92 -4.13 0.04
C LEU A 5 -4.02 -3.33 1.33
N GLY A 6 -5.21 -2.79 1.63
CA GLY A 6 -5.52 -2.28 2.96
C GLY A 6 -5.57 -3.44 3.98
N GLY A 7 -5.14 -3.18 5.22
CA GLY A 7 -5.18 -4.19 6.28
C GLY A 7 -6.58 -4.76 6.52
N GLU A 8 -7.60 -3.91 6.37
CA GLU A 8 -9.01 -4.28 6.52
C GLU A 8 -9.51 -5.39 5.59
N LEU A 9 -8.75 -5.70 4.53
CA LEU A 9 -9.04 -6.82 3.62
C LEU A 9 -8.39 -8.14 4.05
N LEU A 10 -7.59 -8.13 5.12
CA LEU A 10 -6.78 -9.25 5.59
C LEU A 10 -7.17 -9.72 7.00
N GLU A 11 -8.08 -8.99 7.68
CA GLU A 11 -8.48 -9.23 9.07
C GLU A 11 -9.43 -10.42 9.20
N GLN A 12 -10.41 -10.52 8.29
CA GLN A 12 -11.42 -11.58 8.35
C GLN A 12 -11.02 -12.76 7.47
N PRO A 13 -11.22 -14.02 7.93
CA PRO A 13 -10.83 -15.22 7.18
C PRO A 13 -11.43 -15.27 5.78
N GLU A 14 -12.70 -14.86 5.62
CA GLU A 14 -13.41 -14.89 4.34
C GLU A 14 -12.83 -13.86 3.36
N ASP A 15 -12.51 -12.65 3.84
CA ASP A 15 -11.87 -11.60 3.04
C ASP A 15 -10.46 -12.04 2.63
N LEU A 16 -9.68 -12.60 3.56
CA LEU A 16 -8.34 -13.13 3.30
C LEU A 16 -8.37 -14.24 2.24
N ALA A 17 -9.29 -15.20 2.37
CA ALA A 17 -9.43 -16.29 1.41
C ALA A 17 -9.81 -15.78 0.01
N ARG A 18 -10.71 -14.80 -0.08
CA ARG A 18 -11.10 -14.15 -1.34
C ARG A 18 -9.93 -13.38 -1.98
N VAL A 19 -9.20 -12.60 -1.18
CA VAL A 19 -8.00 -11.88 -1.63
C VAL A 19 -6.94 -12.85 -2.12
N ALA A 20 -6.68 -13.93 -1.39
CA ALA A 20 -5.69 -14.94 -1.75
C ALA A 20 -6.01 -15.62 -3.09
N LYS A 21 -7.25 -16.05 -3.30
CA LYS A 21 -7.72 -16.59 -4.59
C LYS A 21 -7.56 -15.57 -5.71
N GLY A 22 -7.91 -14.29 -5.44
CA GLY A 22 -7.76 -13.21 -6.40
C GLY A 22 -6.31 -12.94 -6.79
N ILE A 23 -5.38 -12.96 -5.83
CA ILE A 23 -3.93 -12.82 -6.09
C ILE A 23 -3.41 -13.98 -6.92
N ALA A 24 -3.76 -15.23 -6.58
CA ALA A 24 -3.36 -16.41 -7.35
C ALA A 24 -3.83 -16.29 -8.82
N ALA A 25 -5.13 -16.03 -9.05
CA ALA A 25 -5.69 -15.87 -10.40
C ALA A 25 -5.08 -14.67 -11.16
N LEU A 26 -4.75 -13.58 -10.46
CA LEU A 26 -4.14 -12.40 -11.07
C LEU A 26 -2.68 -12.68 -11.49
N SER A 27 -1.95 -13.46 -10.69
CA SER A 27 -0.55 -13.82 -10.97
C SER A 27 -0.36 -14.71 -12.20
N GLU A 28 -1.38 -15.46 -12.60
CA GLU A 28 -1.40 -16.23 -13.85
C GLU A 28 -1.47 -15.33 -15.10
N ARG A 29 -1.97 -14.12 -14.95
CA ARG A 29 -2.27 -13.18 -16.05
C ARG A 29 -1.34 -12.00 -16.14
N ALA A 30 -0.62 -11.70 -15.06
CA ALA A 30 0.25 -10.53 -14.99
C ALA A 30 1.39 -10.72 -13.99
N ALA A 31 2.57 -10.21 -14.33
CA ALA A 31 3.66 -10.02 -13.38
C ALA A 31 3.18 -9.12 -12.23
N LEU A 32 3.18 -9.65 -10.99
CA LEU A 32 2.50 -9.05 -9.85
C LEU A 32 3.45 -8.89 -8.66
N VAL A 33 3.42 -7.71 -8.04
CA VAL A 33 3.93 -7.46 -6.69
C VAL A 33 2.76 -7.06 -5.80
N VAL A 34 2.67 -7.61 -4.61
CA VAL A 34 1.68 -7.24 -3.60
C VAL A 34 2.36 -6.44 -2.50
N VAL A 35 1.74 -5.33 -2.07
CA VAL A 35 2.17 -4.54 -0.91
C VAL A 35 1.00 -4.49 0.06
N HIS A 36 1.23 -4.75 1.34
CA HIS A 36 0.14 -4.72 2.32
C HIS A 36 0.43 -3.83 3.51
N GLY A 37 -0.63 -3.28 4.10
CA GLY A 37 -0.64 -2.64 5.41
C GLY A 37 -1.27 -3.55 6.47
N GLY A 38 -1.57 -2.98 7.65
CA GLY A 38 -2.16 -3.71 8.78
C GLY A 38 -2.48 -2.79 9.96
N GLY A 39 -3.00 -1.59 9.66
CA GLY A 39 -3.16 -0.53 10.66
C GLY A 39 -3.96 -0.94 11.88
N ARG A 40 -5.11 -1.62 11.72
CA ARG A 40 -5.96 -2.05 12.82
C ARG A 40 -5.33 -3.17 13.66
N GLU A 41 -4.67 -4.14 13.01
CA GLU A 41 -3.99 -5.21 13.74
C GLU A 41 -2.80 -4.66 14.54
N ILE A 42 -2.08 -3.66 14.00
CA ILE A 42 -1.06 -2.95 14.76
C ILE A 42 -1.69 -2.23 15.96
N ASP A 43 -2.84 -1.55 15.78
CA ASP A 43 -3.54 -0.87 16.87
C ASP A 43 -3.95 -1.84 17.98
N ALA A 44 -4.48 -2.99 17.60
CA ALA A 44 -4.85 -4.06 18.56
C ALA A 44 -3.62 -4.61 19.32
N ALA A 45 -2.52 -4.86 18.62
CA ALA A 45 -1.27 -5.34 19.21
C ALA A 45 -0.65 -4.30 20.17
N LEU A 46 -0.66 -3.02 19.81
CA LEU A 46 -0.21 -1.93 20.69
C LEU A 46 -1.06 -1.86 21.96
N ALA A 47 -2.39 -1.95 21.82
CA ALA A 47 -3.31 -1.98 22.98
C ALA A 47 -3.02 -3.16 23.91
N THR A 48 -2.79 -4.36 23.35
CA THR A 48 -2.41 -5.55 24.10
C THR A 48 -1.07 -5.38 24.84
N ALA A 49 -0.12 -4.69 24.21
CA ALA A 49 1.18 -4.40 24.80
C ALA A 49 1.16 -3.21 25.79
N GLY A 50 0.01 -2.56 25.98
CA GLY A 50 -0.11 -1.37 26.83
C GLY A 50 0.59 -0.11 26.25
N ILE A 51 0.85 -0.08 24.95
CA ILE A 51 1.52 1.04 24.27
C ILE A 51 0.44 1.98 23.71
N PRO A 52 0.42 3.26 24.11
CA PRO A 52 -0.57 4.22 23.62
C PRO A 52 -0.44 4.46 22.12
N LYS A 53 -1.56 4.35 21.41
CA LYS A 53 -1.62 4.71 20.00
C LYS A 53 -1.46 6.23 19.84
N GLN A 54 -0.49 6.66 19.04
CA GLN A 54 -0.28 8.06 18.68
C GLN A 54 -0.36 8.21 17.16
N GLN A 55 -1.19 9.14 16.69
CA GLN A 55 -1.36 9.43 15.26
C GLN A 55 -1.53 10.92 15.01
N VAL A 56 -0.96 11.38 13.89
CA VAL A 56 -1.14 12.74 13.37
C VAL A 56 -1.63 12.62 11.92
N ASP A 57 -2.81 13.14 11.67
CA ASP A 57 -3.46 13.13 10.34
C ASP A 57 -3.48 11.77 9.65
N GLY A 58 -3.67 10.69 10.45
CA GLY A 58 -3.71 9.30 9.97
C GLY A 58 -2.33 8.65 9.83
N LEU A 59 -1.24 9.38 10.06
CA LEU A 59 0.12 8.84 10.13
C LEU A 59 0.46 8.45 11.56
N ARG A 60 1.00 7.25 11.75
CA ARG A 60 1.39 6.73 13.06
C ARG A 60 2.71 7.39 13.51
N VAL A 61 2.69 7.99 14.70
CA VAL A 61 3.93 8.32 15.40
C VAL A 61 4.55 7.00 15.88
N THR A 62 5.82 6.78 15.58
CA THR A 62 6.48 5.49 15.77
C THR A 62 7.76 5.69 16.54
N ASP A 63 7.76 5.37 17.84
CA ASP A 63 8.95 5.22 18.66
C ASP A 63 9.52 3.78 18.53
N GLU A 64 10.59 3.46 19.24
CA GLU A 64 11.24 2.15 19.18
C GLU A 64 10.28 1.01 19.56
N LYS A 65 9.56 1.15 20.68
CA LYS A 65 8.59 0.13 21.14
C LYS A 65 7.45 -0.07 20.16
N THR A 66 6.94 1.03 19.59
CA THR A 66 5.93 0.98 18.55
C THR A 66 6.46 0.32 17.29
N LEU A 67 7.73 0.60 16.90
CA LEU A 67 8.34 -0.03 15.72
C LEU A 67 8.47 -1.54 15.88
N ASP A 68 8.88 -2.03 17.06
CA ASP A 68 8.96 -3.48 17.32
C ASP A 68 7.62 -4.17 17.11
N VAL A 69 6.53 -3.57 17.61
CA VAL A 69 5.17 -4.09 17.37
C VAL A 69 4.80 -4.03 15.88
N VAL A 70 5.11 -2.93 15.20
CA VAL A 70 4.85 -2.77 13.77
C VAL A 70 5.56 -3.86 12.96
N VAL A 71 6.85 -4.12 13.26
CA VAL A 71 7.63 -5.17 12.59
C VAL A 71 7.04 -6.54 12.85
N ALA A 72 6.75 -6.89 14.11
CA ALA A 72 6.18 -8.18 14.48
C ALA A 72 4.83 -8.44 13.79
N VAL A 73 3.96 -7.44 13.75
CA VAL A 73 2.63 -7.55 13.14
C VAL A 73 2.72 -7.60 11.61
N LEU A 74 3.42 -6.66 10.98
CA LEU A 74 3.43 -6.57 9.52
C LEU A 74 4.27 -7.68 8.89
N ALA A 75 5.53 -7.84 9.27
CA ALA A 75 6.44 -8.81 8.68
C ALA A 75 6.17 -10.23 9.19
N GLY A 76 5.81 -10.37 10.47
CA GLY A 76 5.48 -11.64 11.10
C GLY A 76 4.05 -12.09 10.81
N ALA A 77 3.10 -11.57 11.57
CA ALA A 77 1.73 -12.11 11.59
C ALA A 77 0.99 -11.96 10.25
N ILE A 78 0.88 -10.75 9.72
CA ILE A 78 0.07 -10.48 8.51
C ILE A 78 0.74 -11.06 7.26
N ASN A 79 2.03 -10.78 7.06
CA ASN A 79 2.75 -11.25 5.87
C ASN A 79 2.73 -12.78 5.79
N THR A 80 3.09 -13.48 6.88
CA THR A 80 3.11 -14.93 6.93
C THR A 80 1.73 -15.54 6.66
N ARG A 81 0.67 -14.98 7.27
CA ARG A 81 -0.72 -15.41 7.07
C ARG A 81 -1.17 -15.22 5.62
N LEU A 82 -0.87 -14.08 5.01
CA LEU A 82 -1.19 -13.80 3.60
C LEU A 82 -0.43 -14.72 2.65
N VAL A 83 0.87 -14.94 2.88
CA VAL A 83 1.70 -15.89 2.12
C VAL A 83 1.10 -17.31 2.19
N ALA A 84 0.76 -17.79 3.37
CA ALA A 84 0.15 -19.11 3.55
C ALA A 84 -1.20 -19.22 2.80
N ALA A 85 -2.05 -18.19 2.89
CA ALA A 85 -3.34 -18.16 2.20
C ALA A 85 -3.19 -18.15 0.66
N VAL A 86 -2.28 -17.33 0.10
CA VAL A 86 -2.02 -17.29 -1.34
C VAL A 86 -1.43 -18.60 -1.85
N ARG A 87 -0.53 -19.22 -1.08
CA ARG A 87 -0.02 -20.57 -1.39
C ARG A 87 -1.15 -21.60 -1.41
N GLY A 88 -2.01 -21.59 -0.40
CA GLY A 88 -3.18 -22.49 -0.32
C GLY A 88 -4.17 -22.30 -1.48
N ALA A 89 -4.20 -21.11 -2.09
CA ALA A 89 -4.98 -20.81 -3.27
C ALA A 89 -4.29 -21.17 -4.61
N GLY A 90 -3.11 -21.80 -4.58
CA GLY A 90 -2.36 -22.22 -5.76
C GLY A 90 -1.35 -21.21 -6.28
N GLY A 91 -1.21 -20.04 -5.64
CA GLY A 91 -0.19 -19.06 -6.00
C GLY A 91 1.23 -19.47 -5.56
N ARG A 92 2.23 -18.71 -6.01
CA ARG A 92 3.66 -18.90 -5.66
C ARG A 92 4.21 -17.68 -4.91
N PRO A 93 3.70 -17.39 -3.69
CA PRO A 93 4.09 -16.18 -2.96
C PRO A 93 5.48 -16.29 -2.33
N VAL A 94 6.15 -15.14 -2.20
CA VAL A 94 7.36 -14.95 -1.39
C VAL A 94 7.15 -13.75 -0.49
N GLY A 95 7.15 -13.96 0.83
CA GLY A 95 7.03 -12.89 1.83
C GLY A 95 8.34 -12.12 1.98
N LEU A 96 8.25 -10.80 1.97
CA LEU A 96 9.37 -9.86 2.06
C LEU A 96 8.95 -8.63 2.88
N THR A 97 9.96 -7.87 3.27
CA THR A 97 9.82 -6.47 3.69
C THR A 97 10.52 -5.55 2.69
N GLY A 98 10.34 -4.25 2.82
CA GLY A 98 11.12 -3.30 2.04
C GLY A 98 12.62 -3.29 2.38
N ALA A 99 13.02 -3.85 3.54
CA ALA A 99 14.42 -3.95 3.95
C ALA A 99 15.19 -5.05 3.19
N ASP A 100 14.47 -6.09 2.71
CA ASP A 100 15.10 -7.24 2.05
C ASP A 100 15.75 -6.82 0.72
N ALA A 101 17.05 -7.06 0.60
CA ALA A 101 17.84 -6.72 -0.59
C ALA A 101 17.58 -5.29 -1.12
N SER A 102 17.35 -4.35 -0.23
CA SER A 102 17.07 -2.94 -0.57
C SER A 102 15.84 -2.75 -1.48
N VAL A 103 14.82 -3.59 -1.33
CA VAL A 103 13.52 -3.44 -2.06
C VAL A 103 12.94 -2.04 -1.87
N ALA A 104 13.12 -1.46 -0.68
CA ALA A 104 12.81 -0.06 -0.41
C ALA A 104 13.81 0.55 0.57
N THR A 105 14.87 1.17 0.05
CA THR A 105 15.72 2.04 0.86
C THR A 105 14.94 3.28 1.25
N VAL A 106 14.98 3.64 2.52
CA VAL A 106 14.22 4.77 3.07
C VAL A 106 15.12 5.77 3.77
N LYS A 107 14.63 7.00 3.92
CA LYS A 107 15.17 8.00 4.84
C LYS A 107 14.10 8.36 5.86
N ARG A 108 14.52 8.78 7.07
CA ARG A 108 13.59 9.26 8.07
C ARG A 108 12.73 10.39 7.51
N ALA A 109 11.43 10.34 7.77
CA ALA A 109 10.49 11.36 7.34
C ALA A 109 10.83 12.70 8.04
N ALA A 110 10.77 13.79 7.29
CA ALA A 110 10.81 15.11 7.90
C ALA A 110 9.54 15.33 8.75
N PRO A 111 9.60 16.19 9.79
CA PRO A 111 8.42 16.55 10.55
C PRO A 111 7.30 17.05 9.64
N VAL A 112 6.08 16.56 9.87
CA VAL A 112 4.89 16.92 9.10
C VAL A 112 4.17 18.08 9.76
N THR A 113 3.65 19.02 8.97
CA THR A 113 2.77 20.06 9.49
C THR A 113 1.39 19.46 9.64
N SER A 114 0.91 19.35 10.89
CA SER A 114 -0.44 18.87 11.17
C SER A 114 -1.50 19.85 10.61
N VAL A 115 -2.65 19.31 10.26
CA VAL A 115 -3.83 20.14 9.92
C VAL A 115 -4.19 21.11 11.08
N ALA A 116 -3.87 20.73 12.33
CA ALA A 116 -4.03 21.58 13.51
C ALA A 116 -2.94 22.65 13.66
N GLY A 117 -1.92 22.69 12.78
CA GLY A 117 -0.91 23.74 12.69
C GLY A 117 0.50 23.40 13.18
N PRO A 118 0.74 22.63 14.27
CA PRO A 118 2.10 22.38 14.72
C PRO A 118 2.85 21.40 13.83
N LYS A 119 4.18 21.55 13.75
CA LYS A 119 5.06 20.53 13.18
C LYS A 119 5.23 19.37 14.16
N VAL A 120 5.04 18.15 13.68
CA VAL A 120 5.18 16.94 14.50
C VAL A 120 6.21 16.01 13.88
N ASP A 121 7.18 15.57 14.68
CA ASP A 121 8.09 14.49 14.31
C ASP A 121 7.37 13.15 14.46
N LEU A 122 7.33 12.37 13.40
CA LEU A 122 6.69 11.06 13.40
C LEU A 122 7.61 9.95 13.96
N GLY A 123 8.82 10.27 14.37
CA GLY A 123 9.77 9.30 14.91
C GLY A 123 10.36 8.39 13.82
N LEU A 124 10.29 7.09 14.06
CA LEU A 124 10.85 6.04 13.18
C LEU A 124 9.94 5.73 11.99
N VAL A 125 9.56 6.78 11.27
CA VAL A 125 8.78 6.70 10.02
C VAL A 125 9.68 7.02 8.84
N GLY A 126 9.57 6.23 7.77
CA GLY A 126 10.40 6.33 6.58
C GLY A 126 9.67 6.76 5.33
N ASN A 127 10.36 7.56 4.51
CA ASN A 127 9.96 7.84 3.14
C ASN A 127 10.94 7.16 2.18
N PRO A 128 10.44 6.34 1.21
CA PRO A 128 11.29 5.69 0.22
C PRO A 128 12.06 6.70 -0.62
N ILE A 129 13.32 6.41 -0.85
CA ILE A 129 14.20 7.17 -1.76
C ILE A 129 14.47 6.36 -3.01
N VAL A 130 14.72 7.05 -4.13
CA VAL A 130 15.13 6.41 -5.38
C VAL A 130 16.46 5.70 -5.17
N ASN A 131 16.51 4.40 -5.45
CA ASN A 131 17.69 3.57 -5.30
C ASN A 131 17.88 2.60 -6.49
N GLY A 132 17.20 2.87 -7.60
CA GLY A 132 17.17 2.03 -8.79
C GLY A 132 16.19 0.85 -8.66
N THR A 133 16.03 0.12 -9.76
CA THR A 133 15.09 -0.99 -9.83
C THR A 133 15.47 -2.09 -8.83
N PRO A 134 14.55 -2.49 -7.93
CA PRO A 134 14.81 -3.53 -6.93
C PRO A 134 14.90 -4.90 -7.61
N ARG A 135 16.14 -5.36 -7.86
CA ARG A 135 16.45 -6.59 -8.62
C ARG A 135 15.76 -7.81 -8.03
N LEU A 136 15.71 -7.94 -6.70
CA LEU A 136 15.04 -9.07 -6.06
C LEU A 136 13.58 -9.21 -6.53
N LEU A 137 12.84 -8.10 -6.64
CA LEU A 137 11.45 -8.14 -7.11
C LEU A 137 11.35 -8.58 -8.57
N THR A 138 12.20 -8.04 -9.44
CA THR A 138 12.20 -8.37 -10.86
C THR A 138 12.61 -9.83 -11.10
N ASP A 139 13.59 -10.35 -10.36
CA ASP A 139 14.07 -11.73 -10.46
C ASP A 139 13.00 -12.73 -9.98
N LEU A 140 12.30 -12.43 -8.87
CA LEU A 140 11.20 -13.25 -8.39
C LEU A 140 10.04 -13.28 -9.39
N ILE A 141 9.64 -12.12 -9.92
CA ILE A 141 8.57 -12.00 -10.92
C ILE A 141 8.94 -12.78 -12.19
N ALA A 142 10.18 -12.65 -12.68
CA ALA A 142 10.63 -13.34 -13.88
C ALA A 142 10.59 -14.87 -13.74
N ARG A 143 10.67 -15.39 -12.50
CA ARG A 143 10.55 -16.81 -12.16
C ARG A 143 9.12 -17.24 -11.79
N GLY A 144 8.12 -16.35 -11.98
CA GLY A 144 6.71 -16.62 -11.70
C GLY A 144 6.35 -16.64 -10.23
N TYR A 145 7.16 -16.04 -9.35
CA TYR A 145 6.80 -15.82 -7.96
C TYR A 145 6.01 -14.52 -7.79
N VAL A 146 5.25 -14.42 -6.70
CA VAL A 146 4.52 -13.22 -6.29
C VAL A 146 5.18 -12.65 -5.04
N PRO A 147 6.03 -11.62 -5.15
CA PRO A 147 6.53 -10.92 -3.98
C PRO A 147 5.38 -10.28 -3.19
N ILE A 148 5.32 -10.54 -1.88
CA ILE A 148 4.38 -9.95 -0.92
C ILE A 148 5.18 -9.13 0.08
N VAL A 149 5.11 -7.80 -0.04
CA VAL A 149 5.98 -6.87 0.67
C VAL A 149 5.24 -6.21 1.82
N ALA A 150 5.72 -6.43 3.04
CA ALA A 150 5.29 -5.70 4.24
C ALA A 150 5.90 -4.30 4.28
N CYS A 151 5.15 -3.33 4.81
CA CYS A 151 5.49 -1.91 4.78
C CYS A 151 6.55 -1.49 5.82
N ILE A 152 7.72 -2.13 5.76
CA ILE A 152 8.91 -1.83 6.54
C ILE A 152 10.04 -1.57 5.56
N GLY A 153 10.76 -0.47 5.71
CA GLY A 153 11.97 -0.19 4.95
C GLY A 153 13.18 -0.09 5.85
N SER A 154 14.37 -0.03 5.27
CA SER A 154 15.60 0.26 6.01
C SER A 154 16.35 1.44 5.40
N THR A 155 17.03 2.19 6.25
CA THR A 155 18.03 3.17 5.82
C THR A 155 19.27 2.44 5.30
N ARG A 156 20.20 3.17 4.69
CA ARG A 156 21.45 2.58 4.17
C ARG A 156 22.35 2.01 5.29
N ASP A 157 22.25 2.53 6.48
CA ASP A 157 22.96 2.09 7.69
C ASP A 157 22.21 1.03 8.50
N GLY A 158 21.08 0.53 7.96
CA GLY A 158 20.36 -0.62 8.53
C GLY A 158 19.25 -0.28 9.52
N GLN A 159 18.97 1.00 9.83
CA GLN A 159 17.87 1.37 10.71
C GLN A 159 16.52 1.02 10.04
N LEU A 160 15.69 0.23 10.72
CA LEU A 160 14.33 -0.05 10.26
C LEU A 160 13.42 1.15 10.50
N LEU A 161 12.52 1.38 9.54
CA LEU A 161 11.51 2.44 9.60
C LEU A 161 10.15 1.93 9.14
N ASN A 162 9.10 2.36 9.84
CA ASN A 162 7.71 2.15 9.43
C ASN A 162 7.40 2.99 8.19
N VAL A 163 6.81 2.39 7.17
CA VAL A 163 6.48 3.07 5.90
C VAL A 163 4.99 3.03 5.63
N ASN A 164 4.42 4.15 5.19
CA ASN A 164 3.03 4.14 4.74
C ASN A 164 2.84 3.21 3.52
N ALA A 165 1.83 2.34 3.57
CA ALA A 165 1.60 1.31 2.55
C ALA A 165 1.31 1.87 1.15
N ASP A 166 0.56 2.96 1.05
CA ASP A 166 0.25 3.60 -0.22
C ASP A 166 1.51 4.25 -0.80
N THR A 167 2.35 4.85 0.07
CA THR A 167 3.64 5.44 -0.31
C THR A 167 4.62 4.37 -0.79
N LEU A 168 4.74 3.24 -0.07
CA LEU A 168 5.63 2.14 -0.46
C LEU A 168 5.20 1.52 -1.79
N ALA A 169 3.90 1.25 -1.95
CA ALA A 169 3.36 0.67 -3.18
C ALA A 169 3.57 1.59 -4.39
N SER A 170 3.36 2.90 -4.21
CA SER A 170 3.63 3.92 -5.22
C SER A 170 5.10 3.94 -5.64
N HIS A 171 6.02 3.86 -4.67
CA HIS A 171 7.45 3.83 -4.91
C HIS A 171 7.85 2.56 -5.67
N ILE A 172 7.48 1.38 -5.18
CA ILE A 172 7.78 0.11 -5.86
C ILE A 172 7.22 0.10 -7.28
N ALA A 173 5.99 0.57 -7.49
CA ALA A 173 5.38 0.63 -8.81
C ALA A 173 6.20 1.48 -9.78
N ALA A 174 6.73 2.60 -9.32
CA ALA A 174 7.59 3.48 -10.11
C ALA A 174 8.95 2.83 -10.43
N GLU A 175 9.62 2.25 -9.41
CA GLU A 175 10.96 1.69 -9.56
C GLU A 175 11.00 0.44 -10.48
N ILE A 176 9.93 -0.37 -10.50
CA ILE A 176 9.84 -1.54 -11.39
C ILE A 176 9.18 -1.21 -12.74
N GLY A 177 8.85 0.05 -13.02
CA GLY A 177 8.18 0.46 -14.26
C GLY A 177 6.78 -0.17 -14.43
N ALA A 178 6.01 -0.27 -13.37
CA ALA A 178 4.69 -0.89 -13.43
C ALA A 178 3.72 -0.13 -14.34
N ARG A 179 3.03 -0.84 -15.23
CA ARG A 179 1.95 -0.24 -16.05
C ARG A 179 0.81 0.28 -15.20
N ARG A 180 0.51 -0.41 -14.09
CA ARG A 180 -0.63 -0.14 -13.23
C ARG A 180 -0.28 -0.33 -11.76
N LEU A 181 -0.76 0.60 -10.93
CA LEU A 181 -0.87 0.46 -9.48
C LEU A 181 -2.35 0.31 -9.13
N VAL A 182 -2.69 -0.69 -8.32
CA VAL A 182 -4.04 -0.84 -7.74
C VAL A 182 -3.94 -0.59 -6.24
N ILE A 183 -4.74 0.34 -5.73
CA ILE A 183 -4.90 0.59 -4.30
C ILE A 183 -6.26 0.03 -3.88
N ALA A 184 -6.25 -1.19 -3.36
CA ALA A 184 -7.43 -1.87 -2.86
C ALA A 184 -7.61 -1.63 -1.36
N GLY A 185 -8.79 -1.19 -0.98
CA GLY A 185 -9.19 -0.94 0.41
C GLY A 185 -10.68 -1.16 0.60
N GLY A 186 -11.24 -0.62 1.69
CA GLY A 186 -12.67 -0.73 2.02
C GLY A 186 -13.57 0.30 1.32
N THR A 187 -13.03 1.22 0.51
CA THR A 187 -13.79 2.30 -0.12
C THR A 187 -13.96 2.09 -1.62
N ALA A 188 -15.14 2.43 -2.14
CA ALA A 188 -15.50 2.32 -3.56
C ALA A 188 -14.92 3.51 -4.36
N GLY A 189 -13.58 3.57 -4.49
CA GLY A 189 -12.93 4.67 -5.21
C GLY A 189 -12.98 6.01 -4.48
N VAL A 190 -12.92 7.09 -5.24
CA VAL A 190 -13.09 8.48 -4.77
C VAL A 190 -14.53 8.88 -4.98
N LEU A 191 -15.17 9.40 -3.95
CA LEU A 191 -16.56 9.85 -4.03
C LEU A 191 -16.62 11.35 -4.30
N ASP A 192 -17.63 11.77 -5.06
CA ASP A 192 -18.01 13.16 -5.22
C ASP A 192 -18.85 13.66 -4.02
N GLU A 193 -19.33 14.90 -4.10
CA GLU A 193 -20.16 15.54 -3.06
C GLU A 193 -21.53 14.85 -2.89
N GLN A 194 -22.01 14.13 -3.91
CA GLN A 194 -23.26 13.38 -3.89
C GLN A 194 -23.05 11.91 -3.45
N GLY A 195 -21.81 11.53 -3.06
CA GLY A 195 -21.46 10.17 -2.65
C GLY A 195 -21.37 9.17 -3.81
N GLN A 196 -21.33 9.65 -5.06
CA GLN A 196 -21.13 8.81 -6.24
C GLN A 196 -19.65 8.59 -6.52
N THR A 197 -19.29 7.41 -7.02
CA THR A 197 -17.91 7.12 -7.38
C THR A 197 -17.50 7.91 -8.63
N ILE A 198 -16.45 8.69 -8.53
CA ILE A 198 -15.79 9.34 -9.66
C ILE A 198 -15.02 8.27 -10.44
N GLU A 199 -15.57 7.81 -11.57
CA GLU A 199 -14.97 6.71 -12.34
C GLU A 199 -13.59 7.06 -12.89
N ARG A 200 -13.39 8.30 -13.33
CA ARG A 200 -12.13 8.78 -13.91
C ARG A 200 -11.72 10.12 -13.32
N LEU A 201 -10.50 10.19 -12.83
CA LEU A 201 -9.95 11.38 -12.18
C LEU A 201 -8.57 11.69 -12.77
N THR A 202 -8.30 12.94 -13.11
CA THR A 202 -6.95 13.34 -13.51
C THR A 202 -6.08 13.63 -12.28
N ALA A 203 -4.75 13.55 -12.44
CA ALA A 203 -3.82 13.94 -11.38
C ALA A 203 -4.03 15.40 -10.91
N ARG A 204 -4.48 16.28 -11.82
CA ARG A 204 -4.87 17.68 -11.50
C ARG A 204 -6.17 17.71 -10.70
N GLY A 205 -7.18 16.94 -11.10
CA GLY A 205 -8.43 16.79 -10.35
C GLY A 205 -8.20 16.26 -8.93
N ALA A 206 -7.34 15.25 -8.79
CA ALA A 206 -6.93 14.73 -7.47
C ALA A 206 -6.31 15.83 -6.59
N ALA A 207 -5.44 16.68 -7.17
CA ALA A 207 -4.86 17.81 -6.45
C ALA A 207 -5.92 18.84 -6.03
N ALA A 208 -6.92 19.08 -6.87
CA ALA A 208 -8.02 20.00 -6.56
C ALA A 208 -8.87 19.47 -5.39
N LEU A 209 -9.25 18.19 -5.38
CA LEU A 209 -10.01 17.57 -4.28
C LEU A 209 -9.25 17.64 -2.94
N ILE A 210 -7.94 17.45 -2.96
CA ILE A 210 -7.10 17.60 -1.75
C ILE A 210 -7.14 19.05 -1.26
N ARG A 211 -6.95 20.01 -2.15
CA ARG A 211 -6.90 21.44 -1.80
C ARG A 211 -8.22 21.99 -1.26
N VAL A 212 -9.34 21.55 -1.82
CA VAL A 212 -10.70 21.97 -1.39
C VAL A 212 -11.12 21.27 -0.09
N GLY A 213 -10.41 20.21 0.33
CA GLY A 213 -10.71 19.50 1.57
C GLY A 213 -11.88 18.50 1.47
N THR A 214 -12.35 18.20 0.25
CA THR A 214 -13.41 17.21 0.03
C THR A 214 -12.93 15.80 0.36
N ALA A 215 -11.64 15.52 0.21
CA ALA A 215 -11.04 14.21 0.54
C ALA A 215 -10.82 14.09 2.05
N ASN A 216 -11.31 13.00 2.66
CA ASN A 216 -10.97 12.68 4.05
C ASN A 216 -9.48 12.33 4.20
N LYS A 217 -8.95 12.35 5.45
CA LYS A 217 -7.52 12.15 5.73
C LYS A 217 -6.93 10.89 5.08
N GLY A 218 -7.64 9.77 5.11
CA GLY A 218 -7.19 8.51 4.49
C GLY A 218 -7.19 8.57 2.96
N MET A 219 -8.13 9.31 2.35
CA MET A 219 -8.20 9.50 0.90
C MET A 219 -7.11 10.46 0.41
N VAL A 220 -6.76 11.50 1.18
CA VAL A 220 -5.65 12.41 0.86
C VAL A 220 -4.35 11.62 0.66
N ALA A 221 -3.99 10.71 1.57
CA ALA A 221 -2.80 9.88 1.44
C ALA A 221 -2.82 9.01 0.17
N LYS A 222 -3.99 8.43 -0.17
CA LYS A 222 -4.16 7.64 -1.40
C LYS A 222 -4.01 8.50 -2.66
N LEU A 223 -4.63 9.67 -2.70
CA LEU A 223 -4.54 10.57 -3.85
C LEU A 223 -3.11 11.10 -4.06
N GLU A 224 -2.39 11.41 -2.98
CA GLU A 224 -0.97 11.78 -3.07
C GLU A 224 -0.10 10.62 -3.58
N ALA A 225 -0.34 9.39 -3.13
CA ALA A 225 0.35 8.21 -3.66
C ALA A 225 0.04 7.99 -5.16
N CYS A 226 -1.22 8.16 -5.60
CA CYS A 226 -1.60 8.11 -7.01
C CYS A 226 -0.83 9.14 -7.83
N ARG A 227 -0.83 10.40 -7.38
CA ARG A 227 -0.11 11.49 -8.07
C ARG A 227 1.41 11.24 -8.13
N ALA A 228 1.99 10.72 -7.05
CA ALA A 228 3.40 10.37 -7.00
C ALA A 228 3.76 9.25 -7.99
N ALA A 229 2.95 8.18 -8.05
CA ALA A 229 3.12 7.10 -9.01
C ALA A 229 3.04 7.58 -10.46
N LEU A 230 2.01 8.36 -10.80
CA LEU A 230 1.81 8.89 -12.15
C LEU A 230 2.95 9.83 -12.58
N ARG A 231 3.43 10.72 -11.70
CA ARG A 231 4.58 11.59 -11.98
C ARG A 231 5.85 10.81 -12.30
N LYS A 232 6.03 9.64 -11.67
CA LYS A 232 7.19 8.76 -11.85
C LYS A 232 7.04 7.73 -12.97
N GLY A 233 5.98 7.81 -13.79
CA GLY A 233 5.88 7.02 -15.01
C GLY A 233 4.93 5.82 -14.93
N VAL A 234 4.28 5.53 -13.82
CA VAL A 234 3.20 4.54 -13.77
C VAL A 234 2.08 4.97 -14.72
N GLY A 235 1.57 4.03 -15.52
CA GLY A 235 0.61 4.34 -16.58
C GLY A 235 -0.74 4.82 -16.06
N ASP A 236 -1.32 4.09 -15.11
CA ASP A 236 -2.55 4.46 -14.41
C ASP A 236 -2.58 3.92 -12.97
N VAL A 237 -3.47 4.49 -12.15
CA VAL A 237 -3.73 4.01 -10.79
C VAL A 237 -5.21 3.75 -10.62
N LEU A 238 -5.57 2.58 -10.10
CA LEU A 238 -6.95 2.25 -9.71
C LEU A 238 -7.09 2.33 -8.19
N ILE A 239 -8.10 3.05 -7.71
CA ILE A 239 -8.58 2.98 -6.33
C ILE A 239 -9.85 2.13 -6.34
N ALA A 240 -9.89 1.05 -5.57
CA ALA A 240 -10.94 0.05 -5.66
C ALA A 240 -11.40 -0.45 -4.28
N ASN A 241 -12.69 -0.80 -4.17
CA ASN A 241 -13.17 -1.59 -3.05
C ASN A 241 -12.73 -3.05 -3.22
N GLY A 242 -11.71 -3.45 -2.47
CA GLY A 242 -11.16 -4.79 -2.54
C GLY A 242 -12.13 -5.91 -2.11
N ARG A 243 -13.28 -5.60 -1.50
CA ARG A 243 -14.33 -6.57 -1.21
C ARG A 243 -15.28 -6.82 -2.39
N GLN A 244 -15.39 -5.87 -3.29
CA GLN A 244 -16.38 -5.90 -4.39
C GLN A 244 -15.74 -6.20 -5.74
N VAL A 245 -14.49 -5.77 -5.95
CA VAL A 245 -13.83 -5.92 -7.24
C VAL A 245 -13.23 -7.32 -7.40
N PRO A 246 -13.53 -8.02 -8.49
CA PRO A 246 -12.86 -9.28 -8.83
C PRO A 246 -11.40 -9.00 -9.19
N PHE A 247 -10.46 -9.39 -8.34
CA PHE A 247 -9.03 -9.12 -8.56
C PHE A 247 -8.52 -9.66 -9.92
N GLY A 248 -9.02 -10.80 -10.37
CA GLY A 248 -8.63 -11.39 -11.66
C GLY A 248 -8.90 -10.52 -12.89
N THR A 249 -9.77 -9.51 -12.79
CA THR A 249 -10.07 -8.59 -13.90
C THR A 249 -9.18 -7.35 -13.93
N LEU A 250 -8.48 -7.05 -12.82
CA LEU A 250 -7.71 -5.81 -12.65
C LEU A 250 -6.54 -5.65 -13.63
N ALA A 251 -5.96 -6.76 -14.12
CA ALA A 251 -4.83 -6.70 -15.05
C ALA A 251 -5.23 -6.26 -16.45
N ALA A 252 -6.44 -6.66 -16.91
CA ALA A 252 -6.89 -6.48 -18.28
C ALA A 252 -7.82 -5.26 -18.46
N ALA A 253 -8.31 -4.66 -17.38
CA ALA A 253 -9.28 -3.58 -17.46
C ALA A 253 -8.71 -2.37 -18.23
N LYS A 254 -9.25 -2.07 -19.38
CA LYS A 254 -8.91 -0.89 -20.22
C LYS A 254 -9.73 0.33 -19.84
N ALA A 255 -10.89 0.14 -19.22
CA ALA A 255 -11.82 1.16 -18.78
C ALA A 255 -11.93 1.16 -17.24
N PRO A 256 -12.45 2.22 -16.61
CA PRO A 256 -12.82 2.18 -15.23
C PRO A 256 -13.74 1.00 -14.94
N LEU A 257 -13.47 0.27 -13.87
CA LEU A 257 -14.37 -0.79 -13.39
C LEU A 257 -15.45 -0.15 -12.52
N PRO A 258 -16.70 -0.65 -12.55
CA PRO A 258 -17.76 -0.16 -11.67
C PRO A 258 -17.30 -0.15 -10.20
N GLY A 259 -17.54 0.95 -9.48
CA GLY A 259 -17.10 1.11 -8.09
C GLY A 259 -15.60 1.31 -7.92
N CYS A 260 -14.88 1.70 -8.97
CA CYS A 260 -13.46 2.05 -8.93
C CYS A 260 -13.25 3.47 -9.48
N THR A 261 -12.19 4.13 -8.99
CA THR A 261 -11.68 5.36 -9.60
C THR A 261 -10.40 5.07 -10.34
N GLN A 262 -10.36 5.32 -11.64
CA GLN A 262 -9.13 5.33 -12.41
C GLN A 262 -8.49 6.72 -12.36
N VAL A 263 -7.31 6.82 -11.78
CA VAL A 263 -6.53 8.06 -11.76
C VAL A 263 -5.51 8.03 -12.89
N VAL A 264 -5.53 9.05 -13.73
CA VAL A 264 -4.67 9.20 -14.93
C VAL A 264 -3.92 10.52 -14.90
N ARG A 265 -2.93 10.67 -15.79
CA ARG A 265 -2.17 11.92 -15.95
C ARG A 265 -3.02 13.09 -16.38
#